data_5d1c50c9488dbae35538ce8d70b9fac7
#
_entry.id   5d1c50c9488dbae35538ce8d70b9fac7
#
_cell.length_a   1.000
_cell.length_b   1.000
_cell.length_c   1.000
_cell.angle_alpha   90.00
_cell.angle_beta   90.00
_cell.angle_gamma   90.00
#
_symmetry.space_group_name_H-M   'P 1'
#
loop_
_entity.id
_entity.type
_entity.pdbx_description
1 polymer ?
#
loop_
_entity_poly.entity_id
_entity_poly.type
_entity_poly.pdbx_seq_one_letter_code
_entity_poly.pdbx_strand_id
1 'polypeptide(L)'
;MYATPWLAGMLGLEGVTGPLISQACATSVRSIAQAANELEAGHARLHLAVTADKTSNGPHIYYPDPSRPGGTGATEDWVIDGFDFDPYARNSMLQTAENVAAEAGITRAEQEELSLLRYAQYQQSQANDRAF
;
A
#
# COMPACT_ATOMS: atom_id res chain seq x y z
N MET A 1 5.79 -5.12 -11.58
CA MET A 1 7.00 -5.95 -11.48
C MET A 1 8.30 -5.18 -11.72
N TYR A 2 8.36 -4.22 -12.63
CA TYR A 2 9.56 -3.46 -12.99
C TYR A 2 9.46 -1.95 -12.67
N ALA A 3 8.80 -1.57 -11.57
CA ALA A 3 8.47 -0.17 -11.31
C ALA A 3 9.72 0.72 -11.22
N THR A 4 10.72 0.35 -10.43
CA THR A 4 11.92 1.18 -10.25
C THR A 4 12.68 1.42 -11.56
N PRO A 5 13.12 0.39 -12.31
CA PRO A 5 13.86 0.63 -13.56
C PRO A 5 12.99 1.30 -14.63
N TRP A 6 11.68 1.05 -14.64
CA TRP A 6 10.78 1.69 -15.59
C TRP A 6 10.64 3.19 -15.31
N LEU A 7 10.38 3.56 -14.05
CA LEU A 7 10.29 4.97 -13.64
C LEU A 7 11.62 5.70 -13.87
N ALA A 8 12.74 5.08 -13.52
CA ALA A 8 14.07 5.65 -13.79
C ALA A 8 14.28 5.89 -15.28
N GLY A 9 13.93 4.93 -16.13
CA GLY A 9 14.03 5.08 -17.58
C GLY A 9 13.13 6.18 -18.14
N MET A 10 11.87 6.28 -17.66
CA MET A 10 10.95 7.34 -18.08
C MET A 10 11.42 8.75 -17.69
N LEU A 11 12.15 8.87 -16.60
CA LEU A 11 12.71 10.14 -16.09
C LEU A 11 14.12 10.43 -16.60
N GLY A 12 14.71 9.53 -17.40
CA GLY A 12 16.08 9.68 -17.89
C GLY A 12 17.15 9.60 -16.79
N LEU A 13 16.86 8.90 -15.69
CA LEU A 13 17.76 8.76 -14.55
C LEU A 13 18.70 7.57 -14.77
N GLU A 14 19.92 7.85 -15.17
CA GLU A 14 20.96 6.83 -15.33
C GLU A 14 21.57 6.42 -13.98
N GLY A 15 21.84 5.13 -13.82
CA GLY A 15 22.47 4.58 -12.62
C GLY A 15 21.58 4.49 -11.39
N VAL A 16 20.29 4.83 -11.51
CA VAL A 16 19.31 4.64 -10.43
C VAL A 16 18.82 3.20 -10.42
N THR A 17 18.98 2.55 -9.29
CA THR A 17 18.53 1.17 -9.06
C THR A 17 17.72 1.09 -7.76
N GLY A 18 17.02 -0.01 -7.56
CA GLY A 18 16.30 -0.25 -6.32
C GLY A 18 15.29 -1.37 -6.43
N PRO A 19 14.89 -1.96 -5.31
CA PRO A 19 13.88 -3.00 -5.27
C PRO A 19 12.47 -2.43 -5.46
N LEU A 20 11.55 -3.29 -5.87
CA LEU A 20 10.12 -3.12 -5.66
C LEU A 20 9.74 -3.88 -4.39
N ILE A 21 9.15 -3.18 -3.43
CA ILE A 21 8.79 -3.73 -2.13
C ILE A 21 7.26 -3.79 -2.03
N SER A 22 6.75 -4.88 -1.50
CA SER A 22 5.34 -5.03 -1.16
C SER A 22 5.20 -5.69 0.21
N GLN A 23 4.47 -5.05 1.09
CA GLN A 23 4.08 -5.53 2.41
C GLN A 23 2.66 -5.06 2.74
N ALA A 24 1.75 -5.14 1.77
CA ALA A 24 0.39 -4.65 1.87
C ALA A 24 0.33 -3.23 2.48
N CYS A 25 -0.50 -2.99 3.49
CA CYS A 25 -0.66 -1.68 4.14
C CYS A 25 0.63 -1.14 4.79
N ALA A 26 1.59 -2.00 5.14
CA ALA A 26 2.86 -1.62 5.75
C ALA A 26 3.98 -1.30 4.73
N THR A 27 3.69 -1.31 3.44
CA THR A 27 4.69 -1.12 2.37
C THR A 27 5.48 0.18 2.50
N SER A 28 4.81 1.30 2.83
CA SER A 28 5.47 2.59 2.96
C SER A 28 6.50 2.60 4.10
N VAL A 29 6.11 2.11 5.27
CA VAL A 29 7.01 2.00 6.43
C VAL A 29 8.17 1.06 6.12
N ARG A 30 7.91 -0.05 5.44
CA ARG A 30 8.95 -0.99 5.02
C ARG A 30 9.94 -0.38 4.03
N SER A 31 9.43 0.41 3.09
CA SER A 31 10.28 1.10 2.10
C SER A 31 11.19 2.12 2.76
N ILE A 32 10.68 2.88 3.74
CA ILE A 32 11.49 3.84 4.52
C ILE A 32 12.55 3.12 5.35
N ALA A 33 12.18 2.05 6.04
CA ALA A 33 13.13 1.26 6.83
C ALA A 33 14.24 0.65 5.96
N GLN A 34 13.89 0.15 4.76
CA GLN A 34 14.87 -0.35 3.81
C GLN A 34 15.81 0.77 3.34
N ALA A 35 15.28 1.94 3.00
CA ALA A 35 16.09 3.10 2.60
C ALA A 35 17.09 3.49 3.70
N ALA A 36 16.67 3.53 4.95
CA ALA A 36 17.54 3.81 6.08
C ALA A 36 18.68 2.78 6.21
N ASN A 37 18.35 1.50 6.14
CA ASN A 37 19.34 0.41 6.21
C ASN A 37 20.39 0.49 5.09
N GLU A 38 19.98 0.82 3.86
CA GLU A 38 20.91 0.97 2.72
C GLU A 38 21.87 2.16 2.90
N LEU A 39 21.37 3.25 3.49
CA LEU A 39 22.18 4.42 3.81
C LEU A 39 23.16 4.12 4.95
N GLU A 40 22.71 3.48 6.03
CA GLU A 40 23.53 3.09 7.18
C GLU A 40 24.61 2.08 6.81
N ALA A 41 24.30 1.16 5.91
CA ALA A 41 25.24 0.17 5.39
C ALA A 41 26.27 0.78 4.39
N GLY A 42 26.09 2.03 3.98
CA GLY A 42 26.94 2.70 3.02
C GLY A 42 26.76 2.22 1.57
N HIS A 43 25.69 1.50 1.28
CA HIS A 43 25.39 1.03 -0.09
C HIS A 43 24.89 2.15 -1.00
N ALA A 44 24.33 3.21 -0.43
CA ALA A 44 23.87 4.38 -1.15
C ALA A 44 24.22 5.66 -0.38
N ARG A 45 24.37 6.78 -1.11
CA ARG A 45 24.52 8.12 -0.52
C ARG A 45 23.20 8.88 -0.47
N LEU A 46 22.28 8.48 -1.30
CA LEU A 46 20.93 9.03 -1.39
C LEU A 46 19.98 7.90 -1.74
N HIS A 47 18.88 7.83 -1.01
CA HIS A 47 17.82 6.85 -1.27
C HIS A 47 16.48 7.57 -1.30
N LEU A 48 15.64 7.22 -2.25
CA LEU A 48 14.30 7.78 -2.40
C LEU A 48 13.28 6.64 -2.22
N ALA A 49 12.48 6.72 -1.17
CA ALA A 49 11.35 5.82 -0.96
C ALA A 49 10.10 6.42 -1.63
N VAL A 50 9.63 5.77 -2.69
CA VAL A 50 8.43 6.20 -3.42
C VAL A 50 7.34 5.17 -3.22
N THR A 51 6.18 5.62 -2.74
CA THR A 51 5.00 4.76 -2.56
C THR A 51 3.83 5.31 -3.35
N ALA A 52 3.20 4.46 -4.12
CA ALA A 52 2.01 4.80 -4.89
C ALA A 52 1.12 3.57 -5.02
N ASP A 53 -0.17 3.79 -4.94
CA ASP A 53 -1.15 2.75 -5.15
C ASP A 53 -2.38 3.31 -5.88
N LYS A 54 -3.06 2.44 -6.59
CA LYS A 54 -4.33 2.72 -7.24
C LYS A 54 -5.22 1.50 -7.10
N THR A 55 -5.91 1.42 -5.97
CA THR A 55 -6.77 0.28 -5.61
C THR A 55 -7.88 0.02 -6.63
N SER A 56 -8.43 1.08 -7.25
CA SER A 56 -9.41 0.94 -8.34
C SER A 56 -8.88 0.29 -9.62
N ASN A 57 -7.60 -0.04 -9.68
CA ASN A 57 -6.95 -0.74 -10.78
C ASN A 57 -6.22 -2.00 -10.27
N GLY A 58 -6.71 -2.58 -9.18
CA GLY A 58 -6.19 -3.82 -8.61
C GLY A 58 -6.30 -4.98 -9.60
N PRO A 59 -5.38 -5.94 -9.57
CA PRO A 59 -5.42 -7.07 -10.47
C PRO A 59 -6.52 -8.06 -10.09
N HIS A 60 -7.15 -8.65 -11.11
CA HIS A 60 -7.91 -9.87 -10.95
C HIS A 60 -7.02 -11.05 -11.31
N ILE A 61 -6.95 -12.04 -10.43
CA ILE A 61 -6.12 -13.22 -10.60
C ILE A 61 -7.00 -14.39 -11.01
N TYR A 62 -6.56 -15.13 -12.01
CA TYR A 62 -7.22 -16.35 -12.43
C TYR A 62 -6.34 -17.55 -12.05
N TYR A 63 -6.93 -18.45 -11.28
CA TYR A 63 -6.31 -19.72 -10.89
C TYR A 63 -6.88 -20.85 -11.75
N PRO A 64 -6.13 -21.37 -12.74
CA PRO A 64 -6.63 -22.48 -13.55
C PRO A 64 -6.77 -23.76 -12.72
N ASP A 65 -7.82 -24.52 -12.97
CA ASP A 65 -8.01 -25.85 -12.37
C ASP A 65 -7.98 -26.92 -13.46
N PRO A 66 -6.81 -27.51 -13.72
CA PRO A 66 -6.67 -28.54 -14.76
C PRO A 66 -7.38 -29.86 -14.40
N SER A 67 -7.82 -30.04 -13.16
CA SER A 67 -8.56 -31.23 -12.72
C SER A 67 -10.03 -31.21 -13.12
N ARG A 68 -10.56 -30.04 -13.48
CA ARG A 68 -11.95 -29.88 -13.92
C ARG A 68 -12.10 -30.06 -15.43
N PRO A 69 -13.16 -30.72 -15.87
CA PRO A 69 -13.50 -30.77 -17.29
C PRO A 69 -13.64 -29.34 -17.87
N GLY A 70 -12.94 -29.06 -18.98
CA GLY A 70 -12.90 -27.72 -19.56
C GLY A 70 -11.96 -26.74 -18.90
N GLY A 71 -11.24 -27.13 -17.83
CA GLY A 71 -10.21 -26.30 -17.19
C GLY A 71 -10.72 -25.04 -16.51
N THR A 72 -12.01 -24.99 -16.18
CA THR A 72 -12.62 -23.81 -15.53
C THR A 72 -12.06 -23.63 -14.12
N GLY A 73 -11.31 -22.55 -13.93
CA GLY A 73 -10.72 -22.19 -12.66
C GLY A 73 -11.55 -21.19 -11.84
N ALA A 74 -10.90 -20.60 -10.83
CA ALA A 74 -11.47 -19.56 -9.98
C ALA A 74 -10.83 -18.20 -10.29
N THR A 75 -11.58 -17.14 -10.09
CA THR A 75 -11.08 -15.76 -10.15
C THR A 75 -11.08 -15.15 -8.76
N GLU A 76 -10.12 -14.30 -8.50
CA GLU A 76 -9.99 -13.52 -7.27
C GLU A 76 -9.83 -12.05 -7.64
N ASP A 77 -10.60 -11.17 -7.01
CA ASP A 77 -10.27 -9.75 -6.91
C ASP A 77 -9.26 -9.59 -5.80
N TRP A 78 -8.01 -9.39 -6.17
CA TRP A 78 -6.91 -9.38 -5.20
C TRP A 78 -7.06 -8.32 -4.10
N VAL A 79 -7.73 -7.23 -4.40
CA VAL A 79 -7.98 -6.16 -3.42
C VAL A 79 -9.20 -6.48 -2.56
N ILE A 80 -10.34 -6.65 -3.20
CA ILE A 80 -11.63 -6.78 -2.49
C ILE A 80 -11.68 -8.07 -1.67
N ASP A 81 -11.34 -9.21 -2.26
CA ASP A 81 -11.41 -10.50 -1.56
C ASP A 81 -10.44 -10.54 -0.37
N GLY A 82 -9.25 -9.93 -0.51
CA GLY A 82 -8.29 -9.82 0.59
C GLY A 82 -8.72 -8.87 1.71
N PHE A 83 -9.51 -7.83 1.41
CA PHE A 83 -10.06 -6.92 2.42
C PHE A 83 -11.30 -7.50 3.12
N ASP A 84 -12.09 -8.28 2.41
CA ASP A 84 -13.32 -8.84 2.96
C ASP A 84 -13.08 -10.00 3.92
N PHE A 85 -12.00 -10.74 3.72
CA PHE A 85 -11.74 -11.92 4.53
C PHE A 85 -10.26 -12.21 4.73
N ASP A 86 -9.77 -11.94 5.95
CA ASP A 86 -8.45 -12.39 6.39
C ASP A 86 -8.51 -13.90 6.72
N PRO A 87 -7.68 -14.74 6.07
CA PRO A 87 -7.75 -16.19 6.25
C PRO A 87 -7.34 -16.67 7.66
N TYR A 88 -6.57 -15.86 8.40
CA TYR A 88 -6.15 -16.15 9.76
C TYR A 88 -7.15 -15.66 10.79
N ALA A 89 -7.47 -14.36 10.76
CA ALA A 89 -8.41 -13.74 11.69
C ALA A 89 -9.87 -14.04 11.37
N ARG A 90 -10.17 -14.50 10.16
CA ARG A 90 -11.51 -14.86 9.66
C ARG A 90 -12.54 -13.74 9.77
N ASN A 91 -12.08 -12.51 9.59
CA ASN A 91 -12.90 -11.31 9.56
C ASN A 91 -12.46 -10.36 8.44
N SER A 92 -13.27 -9.34 8.17
CA SER A 92 -12.92 -8.28 7.24
C SER A 92 -11.98 -7.25 7.89
N MET A 93 -11.33 -6.42 7.05
CA MET A 93 -10.55 -5.27 7.53
C MET A 93 -11.42 -4.26 8.28
N LEU A 94 -12.70 -4.11 7.91
CA LEU A 94 -13.64 -3.27 8.65
C LEU A 94 -13.86 -3.79 10.07
N GLN A 95 -14.06 -5.10 10.23
CA GLN A 95 -14.18 -5.71 11.55
C GLN A 95 -12.89 -5.56 12.37
N THR A 96 -11.73 -5.66 11.73
CA THR A 96 -10.44 -5.40 12.40
C THR A 96 -10.37 -3.98 12.94
N ALA A 97 -10.80 -2.98 12.17
CA ALA A 97 -10.83 -1.60 12.62
C ALA A 97 -11.77 -1.41 13.83
N GLU A 98 -12.96 -2.02 13.80
CA GLU A 98 -13.89 -2.00 14.93
C GLU A 98 -13.31 -2.66 16.19
N ASN A 99 -12.62 -3.79 16.02
CA ASN A 99 -11.97 -4.50 17.13
C ASN A 99 -10.86 -3.63 17.76
N VAL A 100 -10.04 -2.96 16.95
CA VAL A 100 -9.00 -2.06 17.44
C VAL A 100 -9.60 -0.85 18.14
N ALA A 101 -10.65 -0.26 17.60
CA ALA A 101 -11.34 0.85 18.23
C ALA A 101 -11.92 0.45 19.60
N ALA A 102 -12.54 -0.72 19.69
CA ALA A 102 -13.08 -1.24 20.94
C ALA A 102 -11.99 -1.52 21.98
N GLU A 103 -10.87 -2.15 21.58
CA GLU A 103 -9.74 -2.47 22.46
C GLU A 103 -9.05 -1.21 22.98
N ALA A 104 -8.85 -0.22 22.12
CA ALA A 104 -8.21 1.04 22.47
C ALA A 104 -9.15 2.07 23.12
N GLY A 105 -10.46 1.79 23.20
CA GLY A 105 -11.46 2.71 23.73
C GLY A 105 -11.67 3.96 22.86
N ILE A 106 -11.42 3.87 21.56
CA ILE A 106 -11.56 4.97 20.60
C ILE A 106 -13.03 5.15 20.25
N THR A 107 -13.55 6.33 20.50
CA THR A 107 -14.93 6.68 20.21
C THR A 107 -15.15 7.09 18.75
N ARG A 108 -16.38 7.03 18.29
CA ARG A 108 -16.76 7.53 16.97
C ARG A 108 -16.45 9.03 16.81
N ALA A 109 -16.65 9.82 17.85
CA ALA A 109 -16.37 11.26 17.82
C ALA A 109 -14.88 11.55 17.59
N GLU A 110 -13.98 10.84 18.25
CA GLU A 110 -12.53 10.97 18.04
C GLU A 110 -12.11 10.59 16.61
N GLN A 111 -12.71 9.56 16.02
CA GLN A 111 -12.47 9.18 14.64
C GLN A 111 -12.92 10.25 13.65
N GLU A 112 -14.09 10.85 13.89
CA GLU A 112 -14.64 11.94 13.07
C GLU A 112 -13.78 13.20 13.18
N GLU A 113 -13.36 13.58 14.39
CA GLU A 113 -12.47 14.71 14.63
C GLU A 113 -11.13 14.56 13.90
N LEU A 114 -10.52 13.36 13.98
CA LEU A 114 -9.29 13.06 13.24
C LEU A 114 -9.48 13.17 11.73
N SER A 115 -10.60 12.71 11.21
CA SER A 115 -10.92 12.78 9.79
C SER A 115 -11.04 14.21 9.30
N LEU A 116 -11.70 15.07 10.06
CA LEU A 116 -11.81 16.51 9.80
C LEU A 116 -10.45 17.22 9.86
N LEU A 117 -9.63 16.87 10.84
CA LEU A 117 -8.27 17.39 10.96
C LEU A 117 -7.42 17.03 9.73
N ARG A 118 -7.44 15.78 9.30
CA ARG A 118 -6.71 15.34 8.11
C ARG A 118 -7.19 16.02 6.84
N TYR A 119 -8.49 16.23 6.71
CA TYR A 119 -9.04 16.97 5.58
C TYR A 119 -8.59 18.44 5.58
N ALA A 120 -8.59 19.10 6.74
CA ALA A 120 -8.09 20.48 6.87
C ALA A 120 -6.59 20.58 6.51
N GLN A 121 -5.76 19.63 6.95
CA GLN A 121 -4.35 19.56 6.59
C GLN A 121 -4.16 19.37 5.08
N TYR A 122 -4.98 18.52 4.46
CA TYR A 122 -4.96 18.34 3.00
C TYR A 122 -5.31 19.65 2.28
N GLN A 123 -6.37 20.35 2.70
CA GLN A 123 -6.74 21.64 2.11
C GLN A 123 -5.62 22.67 2.27
N GLN A 124 -4.99 22.73 3.44
CA GLN A 124 -3.85 23.61 3.70
C GLN A 124 -2.68 23.31 2.76
N SER A 125 -2.36 22.03 2.54
CA SER A 125 -1.28 21.63 1.62
C SER A 125 -1.55 22.02 0.18
N GLN A 126 -2.81 22.16 -0.23
CA GLN A 126 -3.20 22.61 -1.57
C GLN A 126 -3.13 24.12 -1.76
N ALA A 127 -3.24 24.89 -0.66
CA ALA A 127 -3.43 26.35 -0.72
C ALA A 127 -2.19 27.12 -1.20
N ASN A 128 -1.00 26.51 -1.22
CA ASN A 128 0.25 27.16 -1.60
C ASN A 128 0.94 26.43 -2.78
N ASP A 129 0.19 26.23 -3.85
CA ASP A 129 0.69 25.51 -5.04
C ASP A 129 1.37 24.16 -4.72
N ARG A 130 0.93 23.52 -3.64
CA ARG A 130 1.51 22.25 -3.13
C ARG A 130 2.99 22.37 -2.74
N ALA A 131 3.44 23.57 -2.39
CA ALA A 131 4.77 23.78 -1.83
C ALA A 131 4.81 23.33 -0.37
N PHE A 132 5.23 22.10 -0.11
CA PHE A 132 5.43 21.49 1.22
C PHE A 132 6.70 20.66 1.24
#